data_d6148646d553be7d5062cdd78103a29b
#
_entry.id   d6148646d553be7d5062cdd78103a29b
#
_cell.length_a   1.000
_cell.length_b   1.000
_cell.length_c   1.000
_cell.angle_alpha   90.00
_cell.angle_beta   90.00
_cell.angle_gamma   90.00
#
_symmetry.space_group_name_H-M   'P 1'
#
loop_
_entity.id
_entity.type
_entity.pdbx_description
1 polymer ?
#
loop_
_entity_poly.entity_id
_entity_poly.type
_entity_poly.pdbx_seq_one_letter_code
_entity_poly.pdbx_strand_id
1 'polypeptide(L)'
;NKTLTYDKFLNEIKCTANCLKKFGLEKGDCLVLQIEKSHHVFTIYGACVQLGIIFIPLNTSYTGFEVEYFLNDSECKIFITTTKMLKELDSLERQRSFNIETIDADYKGSFFSNFNENEPLDFIEGLDEDDTAAILYTSGTTGQSKGAMLSQKNLLSNALTLSKAWEFTASDILLHALPIYHTHGLFVATNIALVSGSQIRFLKKFDVDDIILNLPSTTVMMGVPTFYTRLLTN
;
A
#
# COMPACT_ATOMS: atom_id res chain seq x y z
N ASN A 1 15.81 -11.86 8.65
CA ASN A 1 14.36 -11.97 8.36
C ASN A 1 13.59 -11.52 9.59
N LYS A 2 12.72 -10.49 9.44
CA LYS A 2 11.80 -10.05 10.49
C LYS A 2 10.47 -10.76 10.26
N THR A 3 9.93 -11.42 11.27
CA THR A 3 8.57 -11.98 11.24
C THR A 3 7.64 -11.05 11.99
N LEU A 4 6.52 -10.71 11.37
CA LEU A 4 5.45 -9.92 11.94
C LEU A 4 4.22 -10.82 12.10
N THR A 5 3.74 -11.00 13.34
CA THR A 5 2.49 -11.73 13.60
C THR A 5 1.29 -10.84 13.30
N TYR A 6 0.11 -11.41 13.09
CA TYR A 6 -1.13 -10.65 12.88
C TYR A 6 -1.43 -9.71 14.05
N ASP A 7 -1.20 -10.13 15.30
CA ASP A 7 -1.40 -9.26 16.48
C ASP A 7 -0.49 -8.04 16.46
N LYS A 8 0.80 -8.24 16.15
CA LYS A 8 1.75 -7.13 16.02
C LYS A 8 1.42 -6.25 14.84
N PHE A 9 1.00 -6.84 13.72
CA PHE A 9 0.58 -6.10 12.53
C PHE A 9 -0.64 -5.22 12.82
N LEU A 10 -1.65 -5.76 13.52
CA LEU A 10 -2.83 -5.00 13.94
C LEU A 10 -2.44 -3.86 14.90
N ASN A 11 -1.53 -4.11 15.85
CA ASN A 11 -1.03 -3.06 16.73
C ASN A 11 -0.30 -1.96 15.95
N GLU A 12 0.57 -2.32 15.00
CA GLU A 12 1.24 -1.34 14.12
C GLU A 12 0.23 -0.53 13.29
N ILE A 13 -0.87 -1.14 12.79
CA ILE A 13 -1.96 -0.44 12.11
C ILE A 13 -2.60 0.58 13.04
N LYS A 14 -2.97 0.20 14.25
CA LYS A 14 -3.59 1.09 15.25
C LYS A 14 -2.68 2.26 15.64
N CYS A 15 -1.40 2.01 15.81
CA CYS A 15 -0.42 3.07 16.08
C CYS A 15 -0.25 4.02 14.87
N THR A 16 -0.26 3.45 13.66
CA THR A 16 -0.24 4.24 12.41
C THR A 16 -1.51 5.08 12.29
N ALA A 17 -2.69 4.53 12.60
CA ALA A 17 -3.95 5.27 12.61
C ALA A 17 -3.92 6.46 13.61
N ASN A 18 -3.36 6.25 14.79
CA ASN A 18 -3.17 7.34 15.77
C ASN A 18 -2.23 8.44 15.21
N CYS A 19 -1.15 8.03 14.53
CA CYS A 19 -0.25 8.97 13.86
C CYS A 19 -0.97 9.79 12.79
N LEU A 20 -1.79 9.14 11.94
CA LEU A 20 -2.58 9.83 10.91
C LEU A 20 -3.60 10.81 11.51
N LYS A 21 -4.24 10.46 12.62
CA LYS A 21 -5.12 11.37 13.37
C LYS A 21 -4.37 12.58 13.92
N LYS A 22 -3.14 12.41 14.41
CA LYS A 22 -2.28 13.52 14.87
C LYS A 22 -1.91 14.48 13.71
N PHE A 23 -1.83 14.00 12.48
CA PHE A 23 -1.69 14.84 11.28
C PHE A 23 -3.01 15.51 10.85
N GLY A 24 -4.11 15.28 11.55
CA GLY A 24 -5.41 15.90 11.30
C GLY A 24 -6.19 15.28 10.14
N LEU A 25 -5.94 14.01 9.81
CA LEU A 25 -6.71 13.31 8.78
C LEU A 25 -8.04 12.83 9.34
N GLU A 26 -9.08 12.98 8.52
CA GLU A 26 -10.45 12.57 8.80
C GLU A 26 -10.98 11.64 7.69
N LYS A 27 -12.13 11.02 7.93
CA LYS A 27 -12.83 10.21 6.92
C LYS A 27 -13.04 11.00 5.63
N GLY A 28 -12.69 10.41 4.50
CA GLY A 28 -12.80 11.01 3.19
C GLY A 28 -11.58 11.82 2.73
N ASP A 29 -10.63 12.13 3.63
CA ASP A 29 -9.37 12.76 3.23
C ASP A 29 -8.52 11.81 2.39
N CYS A 30 -7.75 12.35 1.43
CA CYS A 30 -6.84 11.58 0.60
C CYS A 30 -5.43 11.54 1.18
N LEU A 31 -4.88 10.31 1.31
CA LEU A 31 -3.49 10.04 1.60
C LEU A 31 -2.80 9.47 0.36
N VAL A 32 -1.81 10.19 -0.16
CA VAL A 32 -0.98 9.71 -1.27
C VAL A 32 0.30 9.08 -0.71
N LEU A 33 0.65 7.90 -1.22
CA LEU A 33 1.83 7.15 -0.78
C LEU A 33 2.74 6.80 -1.94
N GLN A 34 4.01 7.21 -1.86
CA GLN A 34 5.05 6.82 -2.80
C GLN A 34 6.34 6.48 -2.05
N ILE A 35 6.43 5.27 -1.54
CA ILE A 35 7.61 4.77 -0.82
C ILE A 35 8.04 3.40 -1.36
N GLU A 36 9.27 3.01 -1.05
CA GLU A 36 9.77 1.68 -1.38
C GLU A 36 8.90 0.58 -0.76
N LYS A 37 8.81 -0.55 -1.47
CA LYS A 37 8.04 -1.71 -1.03
C LYS A 37 8.49 -2.19 0.34
N SER A 38 7.64 -2.02 1.34
CA SER A 38 7.89 -2.41 2.73
C SER A 38 6.57 -2.79 3.43
N HIS A 39 6.64 -3.38 4.62
CA HIS A 39 5.45 -3.68 5.42
C HIS A 39 4.72 -2.41 5.86
N HIS A 40 5.39 -1.26 5.92
CA HIS A 40 4.74 0.02 6.26
C HIS A 40 3.68 0.45 5.26
N VAL A 41 3.77 0.03 3.98
CA VAL A 41 2.68 0.26 3.02
C VAL A 41 1.41 -0.42 3.49
N PHE A 42 1.51 -1.63 4.02
CA PHE A 42 0.36 -2.38 4.53
C PHE A 42 -0.19 -1.81 5.85
N THR A 43 0.68 -1.34 6.75
CA THR A 43 0.22 -0.70 8.00
C THR A 43 -0.46 0.64 7.73
N ILE A 44 0.06 1.44 6.78
CA ILE A 44 -0.58 2.69 6.36
C ILE A 44 -1.90 2.41 5.63
N TYR A 45 -1.95 1.44 4.72
CA TYR A 45 -3.19 1.02 4.07
C TYR A 45 -4.24 0.56 5.09
N GLY A 46 -3.86 -0.31 6.04
CA GLY A 46 -4.75 -0.76 7.11
C GLY A 46 -5.25 0.38 8.00
N ALA A 47 -4.39 1.35 8.31
CA ALA A 47 -4.76 2.55 9.06
C ALA A 47 -5.74 3.45 8.28
N CYS A 48 -5.56 3.58 6.95
CA CYS A 48 -6.51 4.26 6.08
C CYS A 48 -7.88 3.57 6.10
N VAL A 49 -7.90 2.23 5.98
CA VAL A 49 -9.15 1.46 6.08
C VAL A 49 -9.82 1.67 7.45
N GLN A 50 -9.04 1.64 8.55
CA GLN A 50 -9.56 1.85 9.91
C GLN A 50 -10.23 3.22 10.09
N LEU A 51 -9.70 4.26 9.43
CA LEU A 51 -10.12 5.65 9.58
C LEU A 51 -11.00 6.18 8.44
N GLY A 52 -11.30 5.37 7.42
CA GLY A 52 -12.03 5.84 6.23
C GLY A 52 -11.26 6.86 5.36
N ILE A 53 -9.94 6.84 5.43
CA ILE A 53 -9.06 7.67 4.62
C ILE A 53 -8.91 7.00 3.25
N ILE A 54 -8.98 7.79 2.18
CA ILE A 54 -8.82 7.33 0.80
C ILE A 54 -7.32 7.10 0.52
N PHE A 55 -6.95 5.84 0.28
CA PHE A 55 -5.56 5.44 0.05
C PHE A 55 -5.19 5.51 -1.44
N ILE A 56 -4.10 6.24 -1.76
CA ILE A 56 -3.65 6.46 -3.14
C ILE A 56 -2.18 6.04 -3.28
N PRO A 57 -1.90 4.79 -3.70
CA PRO A 57 -0.54 4.33 -3.92
C PRO A 57 -0.01 4.79 -5.27
N LEU A 58 1.18 5.37 -5.31
CA LEU A 58 1.85 5.79 -6.53
C LEU A 58 3.06 4.89 -6.85
N ASN A 59 3.34 4.74 -8.14
CA ASN A 59 4.53 4.07 -8.63
C ASN A 59 5.78 4.86 -8.19
N THR A 60 6.74 4.15 -7.60
CA THR A 60 8.00 4.74 -7.13
C THR A 60 8.89 5.28 -8.25
N SER A 61 8.59 4.94 -9.50
CA SER A 61 9.30 5.46 -10.69
C SER A 61 8.75 6.77 -11.23
N TYR A 62 7.60 7.26 -10.71
CA TYR A 62 7.08 8.55 -11.14
C TYR A 62 8.00 9.69 -10.71
N THR A 63 8.21 10.63 -11.63
CA THR A 63 8.98 11.86 -11.42
C THR A 63 8.21 12.86 -10.55
N GLY A 64 8.89 13.84 -9.97
CA GLY A 64 8.24 14.90 -9.20
C GLY A 64 7.16 15.64 -9.96
N PHE A 65 7.34 15.84 -11.27
CA PHE A 65 6.35 16.50 -12.13
C PHE A 65 5.07 15.65 -12.29
N GLU A 66 5.20 14.32 -12.48
CA GLU A 66 4.05 13.42 -12.55
C GLU A 66 3.36 13.31 -11.19
N VAL A 67 4.13 13.21 -10.10
CA VAL A 67 3.61 13.15 -8.73
C VAL A 67 2.80 14.41 -8.40
N GLU A 68 3.28 15.58 -8.77
CA GLU A 68 2.57 16.84 -8.53
C GLU A 68 1.17 16.84 -9.17
N TYR A 69 1.03 16.27 -10.37
CA TYR A 69 -0.28 16.12 -11.00
C TYR A 69 -1.23 15.30 -10.11
N PHE A 70 -0.78 14.14 -9.61
CA PHE A 70 -1.63 13.29 -8.77
C PHE A 70 -2.00 13.92 -7.43
N LEU A 71 -1.06 14.67 -6.83
CA LEU A 71 -1.30 15.37 -5.56
C LEU A 71 -2.37 16.45 -5.70
N ASN A 72 -2.36 17.18 -6.82
CA ASN A 72 -3.34 18.21 -7.11
C ASN A 72 -4.71 17.62 -7.51
N ASP A 73 -4.72 16.61 -8.39
CA ASP A 73 -5.95 15.97 -8.89
C ASP A 73 -6.73 15.26 -7.77
N SER A 74 -6.01 14.67 -6.81
CA SER A 74 -6.61 13.97 -5.66
C SER A 74 -6.99 14.88 -4.48
N GLU A 75 -6.72 16.17 -4.55
CA GLU A 75 -6.87 17.11 -3.41
C GLU A 75 -6.18 16.54 -2.14
N CYS A 76 -4.96 16.05 -2.32
CA CYS A 76 -4.20 15.34 -1.29
C CYS A 76 -4.10 16.13 0.02
N LYS A 77 -4.40 15.49 1.15
CA LYS A 77 -4.23 16.07 2.50
C LYS A 77 -2.83 15.84 3.04
N ILE A 78 -2.29 14.63 2.81
CA ILE A 78 -0.94 14.24 3.19
C ILE A 78 -0.29 13.41 2.09
N PHE A 79 0.96 13.71 1.79
CA PHE A 79 1.81 12.92 0.93
C PHE A 79 2.92 12.26 1.75
N ILE A 80 2.98 10.93 1.77
CA ILE A 80 4.04 10.18 2.42
C ILE A 80 4.96 9.64 1.32
N THR A 81 6.24 10.05 1.36
CA THR A 81 7.19 9.76 0.30
C THR A 81 8.61 9.52 0.82
N THR A 82 9.60 9.53 -0.05
CA THR A 82 11.03 9.43 0.33
C THR A 82 11.67 10.81 0.43
N THR A 83 12.72 10.93 1.22
CA THR A 83 13.53 12.17 1.30
C THR A 83 14.06 12.59 -0.09
N LYS A 84 14.32 11.62 -0.99
CA LYS A 84 14.74 11.90 -2.36
C LYS A 84 13.63 12.62 -3.13
N MET A 85 12.41 12.09 -3.11
CA MET A 85 11.26 12.68 -3.82
C MET A 85 10.88 14.05 -3.23
N LEU A 86 10.95 14.20 -1.90
CA LEU A 86 10.74 15.50 -1.26
C LEU A 86 11.66 16.58 -1.84
N LYS A 87 12.98 16.30 -1.96
CA LYS A 87 13.95 17.23 -2.56
C LYS A 87 13.64 17.53 -4.04
N GLU A 88 13.17 16.54 -4.79
CA GLU A 88 12.77 16.71 -6.18
C GLU A 88 11.57 17.65 -6.29
N LEU A 89 10.55 17.46 -5.46
CA LEU A 89 9.39 18.34 -5.41
C LEU A 89 9.74 19.77 -4.95
N ASP A 90 10.64 19.92 -3.98
CA ASP A 90 11.09 21.23 -3.49
C ASP A 90 11.78 22.04 -4.60
N SER A 91 12.48 21.36 -5.53
CA SER A 91 13.08 22.01 -6.69
C SER A 91 12.08 22.63 -7.67
N LEU A 92 10.80 22.26 -7.59
CA LEU A 92 9.73 22.83 -8.43
C LEU A 92 9.20 24.17 -7.93
N GLU A 93 9.64 24.62 -6.73
CA GLU A 93 9.36 25.96 -6.14
C GLU A 93 7.88 26.36 -6.14
N ARG A 94 6.97 25.38 -5.97
CA ARG A 94 5.53 25.61 -5.98
C ARG A 94 4.93 25.64 -4.58
N GLN A 95 3.92 26.51 -4.39
CA GLN A 95 3.17 26.56 -3.15
C GLN A 95 2.29 25.32 -3.00
N ARG A 96 2.29 24.68 -1.81
CA ARG A 96 1.55 23.46 -1.52
C ARG A 96 0.59 23.67 -0.37
N SER A 97 -0.57 23.03 -0.46
CA SER A 97 -1.63 23.09 0.57
C SER A 97 -1.76 21.80 1.38
N PHE A 98 -0.83 20.85 1.23
CA PHE A 98 -0.84 19.54 1.88
C PHE A 98 0.43 19.30 2.69
N ASN A 99 0.34 18.40 3.66
CA ASN A 99 1.47 17.98 4.46
C ASN A 99 2.34 16.96 3.70
N ILE A 100 3.66 17.00 3.89
CA ILE A 100 4.56 16.00 3.36
C ILE A 100 5.33 15.36 4.51
N GLU A 101 5.30 14.02 4.55
CA GLU A 101 6.07 13.21 5.48
C GLU A 101 6.96 12.24 4.73
N THR A 102 8.06 11.83 5.36
CA THR A 102 9.04 10.95 4.70
C THR A 102 9.17 9.60 5.40
N ILE A 103 9.31 8.54 4.59
CA ILE A 103 9.71 7.19 5.00
C ILE A 103 10.76 6.71 4.00
N ASP A 104 12.00 6.57 4.42
CA ASP A 104 13.10 6.05 3.59
C ASP A 104 13.28 4.54 3.76
N ALA A 105 14.07 3.93 2.87
CA ALA A 105 14.28 2.48 2.82
C ALA A 105 14.87 1.86 4.12
N ASP A 106 15.54 2.64 4.94
CA ASP A 106 16.09 2.26 6.24
C ASP A 106 15.14 2.52 7.43
N TYR A 107 13.85 2.79 7.13
CA TYR A 107 12.79 3.09 8.11
C TYR A 107 13.04 4.38 8.90
N LYS A 108 13.81 5.29 8.36
CA LYS A 108 13.95 6.66 8.85
C LYS A 108 13.00 7.59 8.10
N GLY A 109 12.83 8.78 8.65
CA GLY A 109 12.00 9.81 8.04
C GLY A 109 11.14 10.54 9.05
N SER A 110 10.55 11.65 8.63
CA SER A 110 9.77 12.51 9.52
C SER A 110 8.47 11.85 10.01
N PHE A 111 7.89 10.93 9.23
CA PHE A 111 6.67 10.21 9.62
C PHE A 111 6.83 9.52 10.99
N PHE A 112 7.98 8.88 11.23
CA PHE A 112 8.23 8.15 12.47
C PHE A 112 8.50 9.06 13.68
N SER A 113 8.73 10.36 13.47
CA SER A 113 8.86 11.31 14.59
C SER A 113 7.56 11.47 15.39
N ASN A 114 6.42 11.19 14.75
CA ASN A 114 5.08 11.23 15.37
C ASN A 114 4.52 9.84 15.67
N PHE A 115 5.24 8.78 15.30
CA PHE A 115 4.83 7.40 15.53
C PHE A 115 5.26 6.94 16.92
N ASN A 116 4.31 6.38 17.70
CA ASN A 116 4.58 5.77 18.98
C ASN A 116 3.95 4.37 19.03
N GLU A 117 4.78 3.34 19.14
CA GLU A 117 4.35 1.93 19.19
C GLU A 117 3.51 1.57 20.43
N ASN A 118 3.51 2.42 21.45
CA ASN A 118 2.76 2.24 22.69
C ASN A 118 1.45 3.05 22.74
N GLU A 119 1.05 3.69 21.66
CA GLU A 119 -0.17 4.49 21.59
C GLU A 119 -1.12 3.98 20.47
N PRO A 120 -1.65 2.74 20.57
CA PRO A 120 -2.60 2.24 19.59
C PRO A 120 -3.95 2.98 19.69
N LEU A 121 -4.54 3.30 18.55
CA LEU A 121 -5.89 3.84 18.43
C LEU A 121 -6.88 2.69 18.24
N ASP A 122 -7.75 2.44 19.21
CA ASP A 122 -8.80 1.39 19.10
C ASP A 122 -10.06 1.85 18.35
N PHE A 123 -10.16 3.15 18.06
CA PHE A 123 -11.27 3.70 17.29
C PHE A 123 -11.29 3.18 15.85
N ILE A 124 -12.46 2.73 15.39
CA ILE A 124 -12.73 2.36 14.01
C ILE A 124 -13.84 3.26 13.50
N GLU A 125 -13.62 3.94 12.37
CA GLU A 125 -14.61 4.82 11.77
C GLU A 125 -15.81 4.01 11.25
N GLY A 126 -17.02 4.56 11.38
CA GLY A 126 -18.20 4.01 10.73
C GLY A 126 -18.12 4.21 9.21
N LEU A 127 -18.02 3.12 8.47
CA LEU A 127 -17.90 3.15 7.01
C LEU A 127 -19.12 2.52 6.34
N ASP A 128 -19.55 3.14 5.25
CA ASP A 128 -20.52 2.53 4.34
C ASP A 128 -19.82 1.69 3.27
N GLU A 129 -20.51 0.70 2.73
CA GLU A 129 -19.97 -0.17 1.66
C GLU A 129 -19.52 0.63 0.43
N ASP A 130 -20.18 1.73 0.12
CA ASP A 130 -19.92 2.58 -1.03
C ASP A 130 -18.90 3.70 -0.75
N ASP A 131 -18.42 3.86 0.50
CA ASP A 131 -17.34 4.79 0.82
C ASP A 131 -16.09 4.45 0.00
N THR A 132 -15.46 5.46 -0.59
CA THR A 132 -14.22 5.28 -1.35
C THR A 132 -13.08 4.86 -0.41
N ALA A 133 -12.49 3.70 -0.68
CA ALA A 133 -11.36 3.16 0.06
C ALA A 133 -10.01 3.50 -0.57
N ALA A 134 -9.97 3.55 -1.90
CA ALA A 134 -8.74 3.81 -2.63
C ALA A 134 -9.00 4.45 -3.99
N ILE A 135 -7.99 5.17 -4.51
CA ILE A 135 -7.96 5.64 -5.89
C ILE A 135 -6.69 5.10 -6.55
N LEU A 136 -6.85 4.45 -7.71
CA LEU A 136 -5.75 3.98 -8.53
C LEU A 136 -5.67 4.78 -9.82
N TYR A 137 -4.54 5.44 -10.03
CA TYR A 137 -4.28 6.14 -11.28
C TYR A 137 -3.87 5.16 -12.38
N THR A 138 -4.57 5.22 -13.50
CA THR A 138 -4.31 4.40 -14.70
C THR A 138 -3.94 5.31 -15.86
N SER A 139 -3.04 4.85 -16.74
CA SER A 139 -2.74 5.54 -18.00
C SER A 139 -4.02 5.57 -18.86
N GLY A 140 -4.67 6.72 -18.91
CA GLY A 140 -5.86 6.92 -19.73
C GLY A 140 -5.52 6.88 -21.23
N THR A 141 -6.47 6.45 -22.06
CA THR A 141 -6.36 6.49 -23.53
C THR A 141 -6.29 7.92 -24.09
N THR A 142 -6.55 8.93 -23.26
CA THR A 142 -6.63 10.35 -23.63
C THR A 142 -5.41 11.19 -23.21
N GLY A 143 -4.32 10.56 -22.78
CA GLY A 143 -3.03 11.22 -22.49
C GLY A 143 -2.83 11.62 -21.01
N GLN A 144 -3.87 11.93 -20.23
CA GLN A 144 -3.76 12.14 -18.78
C GLN A 144 -4.25 10.91 -18.01
N SER A 145 -3.53 10.57 -16.94
CA SER A 145 -3.93 9.49 -16.03
C SER A 145 -5.27 9.84 -15.36
N LYS A 146 -6.11 8.83 -15.17
CA LYS A 146 -7.41 8.97 -14.50
C LYS A 146 -7.42 8.15 -13.22
N GLY A 147 -7.97 8.71 -12.14
CA GLY A 147 -8.16 8.04 -10.88
C GLY A 147 -9.39 7.13 -10.90
N ALA A 148 -9.19 5.82 -10.83
CA ALA A 148 -10.27 4.85 -10.65
C ALA A 148 -10.58 4.74 -9.15
N MET A 149 -11.77 5.17 -8.75
CA MET A 149 -12.25 5.08 -7.37
C MET A 149 -12.72 3.66 -7.06
N LEU A 150 -12.22 3.09 -5.97
CA LEU A 150 -12.58 1.76 -5.48
C LEU A 150 -13.25 1.91 -4.10
N SER A 151 -14.47 1.38 -3.97
CA SER A 151 -15.18 1.41 -2.69
C SER A 151 -14.71 0.31 -1.73
N GLN A 152 -15.08 0.42 -0.46
CA GLN A 152 -14.88 -0.61 0.56
C GLN A 152 -15.45 -1.96 0.07
N LYS A 153 -16.66 -1.94 -0.50
CA LYS A 153 -17.32 -3.12 -1.08
C LYS A 153 -16.53 -3.73 -2.24
N ASN A 154 -15.99 -2.90 -3.15
CA ASN A 154 -15.20 -3.39 -4.27
C ASN A 154 -13.98 -4.20 -3.79
N LEU A 155 -13.24 -3.67 -2.83
CA LEU A 155 -12.04 -4.32 -2.30
C LEU A 155 -12.38 -5.60 -1.52
N LEU A 156 -13.38 -5.54 -0.63
CA LEU A 156 -13.76 -6.68 0.21
C LEU A 156 -14.38 -7.80 -0.62
N SER A 157 -15.35 -7.49 -1.49
CA SER A 157 -16.02 -8.51 -2.31
C SER A 157 -15.06 -9.22 -3.26
N ASN A 158 -14.10 -8.48 -3.85
CA ASN A 158 -13.05 -9.05 -4.67
C ASN A 158 -12.18 -10.02 -3.87
N ALA A 159 -11.71 -9.60 -2.69
CA ALA A 159 -10.86 -10.42 -1.82
C ALA A 159 -11.57 -11.72 -1.40
N LEU A 160 -12.82 -11.63 -0.93
CA LEU A 160 -13.61 -12.79 -0.51
C LEU A 160 -13.92 -13.74 -1.67
N THR A 161 -14.29 -13.20 -2.83
CA THR A 161 -14.59 -14.00 -4.03
C THR A 161 -13.37 -14.77 -4.50
N LEU A 162 -12.22 -14.10 -4.61
CA LEU A 162 -11.00 -14.73 -5.09
C LEU A 162 -10.38 -15.68 -4.05
N SER A 163 -10.48 -15.36 -2.75
CA SER A 163 -10.06 -16.28 -1.68
C SER A 163 -10.82 -17.61 -1.79
N LYS A 164 -12.13 -17.54 -1.99
CA LYS A 164 -12.97 -18.73 -2.20
C LYS A 164 -12.67 -19.44 -3.53
N ALA A 165 -12.56 -18.70 -4.63
CA ALA A 165 -12.35 -19.27 -5.96
C ALA A 165 -11.00 -19.96 -6.12
N TRP A 166 -9.98 -19.49 -5.41
CA TRP A 166 -8.63 -20.04 -5.41
C TRP A 166 -8.33 -20.92 -4.19
N GLU A 167 -9.37 -21.20 -3.38
CA GLU A 167 -9.29 -22.08 -2.20
C GLU A 167 -8.22 -21.65 -1.18
N PHE A 168 -8.01 -20.34 -1.03
CA PHE A 168 -7.04 -19.82 -0.06
C PHE A 168 -7.45 -20.11 1.38
N THR A 169 -6.50 -20.54 2.19
CA THR A 169 -6.69 -20.90 3.59
C THR A 169 -5.62 -20.29 4.48
N ALA A 170 -5.81 -20.36 5.80
CA ALA A 170 -4.83 -19.91 6.77
C ALA A 170 -3.50 -20.73 6.75
N SER A 171 -3.50 -21.90 6.12
CA SER A 171 -2.30 -22.73 5.96
C SER A 171 -1.44 -22.32 4.76
N ASP A 172 -1.94 -21.45 3.90
CA ASP A 172 -1.20 -20.99 2.72
C ASP A 172 -0.09 -20.01 3.06
N ILE A 173 0.95 -20.04 2.25
CA ILE A 173 2.10 -19.14 2.31
C ILE A 173 2.25 -18.49 0.93
N LEU A 174 1.82 -17.22 0.82
CA LEU A 174 1.91 -16.45 -0.40
C LEU A 174 3.33 -15.89 -0.59
N LEU A 175 4.01 -16.27 -1.67
CA LEU A 175 5.25 -15.60 -2.11
C LEU A 175 4.89 -14.31 -2.85
N HIS A 176 5.12 -13.18 -2.20
CA HIS A 176 4.65 -11.88 -2.65
C HIS A 176 5.80 -11.02 -3.21
N ALA A 177 6.06 -11.14 -4.53
CA ALA A 177 7.06 -10.35 -5.25
C ALA A 177 6.47 -9.19 -6.08
N LEU A 178 5.13 -9.12 -6.21
CA LEU A 178 4.43 -8.11 -7.01
C LEU A 178 4.65 -6.69 -6.46
N PRO A 179 4.66 -5.66 -7.33
CA PRO A 179 4.62 -4.26 -6.88
C PRO A 179 3.33 -3.97 -6.11
N ILE A 180 3.43 -3.17 -5.03
CA ILE A 180 2.30 -2.83 -4.15
C ILE A 180 1.72 -1.44 -4.40
N TYR A 181 1.97 -0.88 -5.56
CA TYR A 181 1.28 0.30 -6.10
C TYR A 181 0.33 -0.04 -7.26
N HIS A 182 0.18 -1.34 -7.59
CA HIS A 182 -0.78 -1.86 -8.56
C HIS A 182 -1.84 -2.74 -7.89
N THR A 183 -3.03 -2.77 -8.48
CA THR A 183 -4.17 -3.56 -8.02
C THR A 183 -3.79 -5.00 -7.65
N HIS A 184 -3.05 -5.68 -8.54
CA HIS A 184 -2.72 -7.09 -8.37
C HIS A 184 -1.89 -7.34 -7.10
N GLY A 185 -0.84 -6.56 -6.86
CA GLY A 185 0.01 -6.73 -5.68
C GLY A 185 -0.65 -6.25 -4.39
N LEU A 186 -1.25 -5.06 -4.43
CA LEU A 186 -1.79 -4.45 -3.22
C LEU A 186 -3.16 -5.01 -2.84
N PHE A 187 -4.13 -4.96 -3.76
CA PHE A 187 -5.53 -5.26 -3.42
C PHE A 187 -5.91 -6.72 -3.68
N VAL A 188 -5.33 -7.39 -4.68
CA VAL A 188 -5.63 -8.81 -4.91
C VAL A 188 -4.78 -9.67 -3.99
N ALA A 189 -3.47 -9.69 -4.18
CA ALA A 189 -2.57 -10.59 -3.46
C ALA A 189 -2.59 -10.37 -1.94
N THR A 190 -2.50 -9.11 -1.51
CA THR A 190 -2.45 -8.77 -0.08
C THR A 190 -3.80 -9.01 0.59
N ASN A 191 -4.91 -8.49 0.02
CA ASN A 191 -6.22 -8.62 0.68
C ASN A 191 -6.69 -10.08 0.76
N ILE A 192 -6.42 -10.90 -0.27
CA ILE A 192 -6.72 -12.34 -0.21
C ILE A 192 -5.97 -12.99 0.96
N ALA A 193 -4.68 -12.71 1.10
CA ALA A 193 -3.90 -13.26 2.20
C ALA A 193 -4.43 -12.80 3.57
N LEU A 194 -4.80 -11.52 3.70
CA LEU A 194 -5.35 -10.98 4.95
C LEU A 194 -6.70 -11.60 5.31
N VAL A 195 -7.65 -11.69 4.37
CA VAL A 195 -9.00 -12.26 4.67
C VAL A 195 -8.97 -13.76 4.90
N SER A 196 -8.00 -14.50 4.34
CA SER A 196 -7.82 -15.94 4.58
C SER A 196 -6.99 -16.25 5.83
N GLY A 197 -6.33 -15.26 6.43
CA GLY A 197 -5.40 -15.46 7.54
C GLY A 197 -4.10 -16.17 7.14
N SER A 198 -3.76 -16.20 5.85
CA SER A 198 -2.57 -16.87 5.33
C SER A 198 -1.29 -16.08 5.62
N GLN A 199 -0.13 -16.72 5.46
CA GLN A 199 1.15 -16.05 5.60
C GLN A 199 1.55 -15.34 4.32
N ILE A 200 2.25 -14.20 4.45
CA ILE A 200 2.88 -13.50 3.33
C ILE A 200 4.40 -13.59 3.49
N ARG A 201 5.06 -14.27 2.55
CA ARG A 201 6.50 -14.19 2.37
C ARG A 201 6.81 -13.03 1.45
N PHE A 202 7.19 -11.91 2.04
CA PHE A 202 7.28 -10.63 1.37
C PHE A 202 8.69 -10.39 0.80
N LEU A 203 8.80 -10.32 -0.52
CA LEU A 203 10.03 -9.95 -1.23
C LEU A 203 9.95 -8.48 -1.65
N LYS A 204 11.06 -7.75 -1.55
CA LYS A 204 11.13 -6.33 -1.91
C LYS A 204 10.81 -6.08 -3.38
N LYS A 205 11.24 -6.99 -4.26
CA LYS A 205 11.03 -6.94 -5.72
C LYS A 205 11.00 -8.36 -6.29
N PHE A 206 10.64 -8.48 -7.56
CA PHE A 206 10.86 -9.72 -8.29
C PHE A 206 12.35 -9.86 -8.61
N ASP A 207 12.94 -10.92 -8.13
CA ASP A 207 14.29 -11.38 -8.43
C ASP A 207 14.24 -12.89 -8.60
N VAL A 208 14.84 -13.42 -9.68
CA VAL A 208 14.70 -14.84 -10.04
C VAL A 208 15.32 -15.75 -8.98
N ASP A 209 16.52 -15.41 -8.50
CA ASP A 209 17.21 -16.21 -7.50
C ASP A 209 16.47 -16.21 -6.17
N ASP A 210 15.97 -15.04 -5.74
CA ASP A 210 15.14 -14.91 -4.55
C ASP A 210 13.84 -15.72 -4.65
N ILE A 211 13.21 -15.74 -5.83
CA ILE A 211 12.01 -16.54 -6.07
C ILE A 211 12.35 -18.03 -5.96
N ILE A 212 13.36 -18.53 -6.69
CA ILE A 212 13.76 -19.94 -6.69
C ILE A 212 14.10 -20.40 -5.27
N LEU A 213 14.82 -19.58 -4.51
CA LEU A 213 15.18 -19.88 -3.13
C LEU A 213 13.97 -20.02 -2.20
N ASN A 214 12.91 -19.25 -2.42
CA ASN A 214 11.74 -19.20 -1.54
C ASN A 214 10.59 -20.12 -1.98
N LEU A 215 10.49 -20.49 -3.26
CA LEU A 215 9.42 -21.34 -3.78
C LEU A 215 9.20 -22.64 -3.00
N PRO A 216 10.24 -23.42 -2.63
CA PRO A 216 10.05 -24.70 -1.93
C PRO A 216 9.35 -24.59 -0.57
N SER A 217 9.31 -23.39 0.02
CA SER A 217 8.73 -23.13 1.34
C SER A 217 7.46 -22.26 1.27
N THR A 218 6.85 -22.15 0.10
CA THR A 218 5.61 -21.40 -0.15
C THR A 218 4.60 -22.27 -0.88
N THR A 219 3.31 -21.98 -0.73
CA THR A 219 2.23 -22.75 -1.38
C THR A 219 1.66 -22.06 -2.59
N VAL A 220 1.75 -20.72 -2.61
CA VAL A 220 1.16 -19.89 -3.65
C VAL A 220 2.14 -18.80 -4.09
N MET A 221 2.20 -18.57 -5.39
CA MET A 221 2.87 -17.43 -5.98
C MET A 221 1.92 -16.75 -6.97
N MET A 222 1.77 -15.44 -6.84
CA MET A 222 1.08 -14.61 -7.83
C MET A 222 2.10 -13.81 -8.64
N GLY A 223 1.92 -13.77 -9.96
CA GLY A 223 2.84 -13.08 -10.86
C GLY A 223 2.17 -12.64 -12.16
N VAL A 224 2.81 -11.71 -12.85
CA VAL A 224 2.48 -11.33 -14.23
C VAL A 224 3.18 -12.25 -15.22
N PRO A 225 2.71 -12.37 -16.48
CA PRO A 225 3.30 -13.29 -17.46
C PRO A 225 4.82 -13.18 -17.58
N THR A 226 5.38 -11.98 -17.52
CA THR A 226 6.82 -11.75 -17.58
C THR A 226 7.60 -12.37 -16.41
N PHE A 227 7.00 -12.57 -15.25
CA PHE A 227 7.65 -13.27 -14.13
C PHE A 227 7.89 -14.72 -14.50
N TYR A 228 6.86 -15.39 -15.01
CA TYR A 228 6.95 -16.82 -15.40
C TYR A 228 7.89 -17.01 -16.58
N THR A 229 7.86 -16.14 -17.60
CA THR A 229 8.82 -16.19 -18.71
C THR A 229 10.27 -16.13 -18.18
N ARG A 230 10.56 -15.17 -17.28
CA ARG A 230 11.90 -15.03 -16.71
C ARG A 230 12.33 -16.23 -15.85
N LEU A 231 11.41 -16.88 -15.16
CA LEU A 231 11.71 -18.09 -14.37
C LEU A 231 11.97 -19.31 -15.27
N LEU A 232 11.33 -19.39 -16.44
CA LEU A 232 11.50 -20.51 -17.37
C LEU A 232 12.76 -20.39 -18.25
N THR A 233 13.32 -19.19 -18.38
CA THR A 233 14.52 -18.94 -19.20
C THR A 233 15.83 -18.97 -18.39
N ASN A 234 15.75 -19.24 -17.11
CA ASN A 234 16.86 -19.30 -16.18
C ASN A 234 17.03 -20.73 -15.67
#